data_6ef8f6bd7b76ffaf626d690b470221b5
#
_entry.id   6ef8f6bd7b76ffaf626d690b470221b5
#
_cell.length_a   1.000
_cell.length_b   1.000
_cell.length_c   1.000
_cell.angle_alpha   90.00
_cell.angle_beta   90.00
_cell.angle_gamma   90.00
#
_symmetry.space_group_name_H-M   'P 1'
#
loop_
_entity.id
_entity.type
_entity.pdbx_description
1 polymer ?
#
loop_
_entity_poly.entity_id
_entity_poly.type
_entity_poly.pdbx_seq_one_letter_code
_entity_poly.pdbx_strand_id
1 'polypeptide(L)'
;MTEHFRLSFNARRILATLRARGPRSRAEIARLLDITPSTVTRLTGALIEDGLLGEAADPAREGQKGFPAKLLTIEPGGVITAGVYIDPDRIMTCLSDLAGRVLSEETLPVPDRSFVAMMTVAGDSVSHQVEALGYARRRLAGCGVSYPGQYSEDPTRVMRIRQFKDWPSVNVARDLSPYFGMPVYHMNDAKAACLAELYHGACIGVRNFCHIWLSYGIGGAAVVDQRPYLGRNNGAAEWGGLFPKTQPRPSGQDLLDTLGAAGLPLDKLSDIEDRHLTLPVVAAWRERAAAQLQWLCLVIARTYAPEAIIIGGTLNPLIIEGFLETIRAAPQLGEDYVTTPPRILRAARDNRPQLGAAALPIHQLMNPTAYAGQAVKGL
;
A
#
# COMPACT_ATOMS: atom_id res chain seq x y z
N MET A 1 8.29 -0.97 -18.02
CA MET A 1 8.74 -2.26 -17.46
C MET A 1 10.04 -2.58 -18.15
N THR A 2 11.13 -2.70 -17.41
CA THR A 2 12.41 -3.15 -17.97
C THR A 2 12.17 -4.49 -18.67
N GLU A 3 12.76 -4.72 -19.83
CA GLU A 3 12.57 -5.94 -20.63
C GLU A 3 12.80 -7.23 -19.83
N HIS A 4 13.52 -7.15 -18.72
CA HIS A 4 13.93 -8.29 -17.87
C HIS A 4 12.80 -8.97 -17.08
N PHE A 5 11.64 -8.32 -16.86
CA PHE A 5 10.56 -8.88 -16.04
C PHE A 5 9.24 -9.11 -16.81
N ARG A 6 9.33 -9.56 -18.07
CA ARG A 6 8.13 -9.93 -18.84
C ARG A 6 7.62 -11.31 -18.45
N LEU A 7 6.95 -11.38 -17.31
CA LEU A 7 6.38 -12.61 -16.80
C LEU A 7 5.08 -12.99 -17.52
N SER A 8 4.95 -14.28 -17.87
CA SER A 8 3.70 -14.83 -18.39
C SER A 8 2.59 -14.81 -17.32
N PHE A 9 1.32 -14.93 -17.76
CA PHE A 9 0.17 -15.01 -16.88
C PHE A 9 0.34 -16.07 -15.77
N ASN A 10 0.75 -17.27 -16.13
CA ASN A 10 0.93 -18.35 -15.16
C ASN A 10 2.17 -18.16 -14.26
N ALA A 11 3.24 -17.55 -14.74
CA ALA A 11 4.39 -17.20 -13.90
C ALA A 11 3.98 -16.22 -12.79
N ARG A 12 3.17 -15.22 -13.11
CA ARG A 12 2.59 -14.28 -12.12
C ARG A 12 1.70 -14.98 -11.10
N ARG A 13 0.86 -15.94 -11.55
CA ARG A 13 0.02 -16.75 -10.65
C ARG A 13 0.86 -17.58 -9.69
N ILE A 14 1.98 -18.13 -10.13
CA ILE A 14 2.91 -18.88 -9.27
C ILE A 14 3.49 -17.97 -8.19
N LEU A 15 4.03 -16.82 -8.57
CA LEU A 15 4.58 -15.85 -7.62
C LEU A 15 3.52 -15.36 -6.61
N ALA A 16 2.34 -15.01 -7.09
CA ALA A 16 1.23 -14.57 -6.24
C ALA A 16 0.80 -15.68 -5.26
N THR A 17 0.78 -16.95 -5.70
CA THR A 17 0.43 -18.10 -4.84
C THR A 17 1.48 -18.31 -3.75
N LEU A 18 2.76 -18.29 -4.10
CA LEU A 18 3.85 -18.45 -3.14
C LEU A 18 3.87 -17.31 -2.11
N ARG A 19 3.60 -16.09 -2.54
CA ARG A 19 3.49 -14.95 -1.64
C ARG A 19 2.33 -15.10 -0.66
N ALA A 20 1.15 -15.45 -1.15
CA ALA A 20 -0.06 -15.51 -0.33
C ALA A 20 -0.11 -16.74 0.60
N ARG A 21 0.53 -17.85 0.22
CA ARG A 21 0.41 -19.14 0.89
C ARG A 21 1.73 -19.67 1.46
N GLY A 22 2.83 -18.94 1.26
CA GLY A 22 4.18 -19.36 1.65
C GLY A 22 4.77 -20.45 0.73
N PRO A 23 5.90 -21.06 1.14
CA PRO A 23 6.60 -22.09 0.37
C PRO A 23 5.71 -23.27 -0.01
N ARG A 24 5.84 -23.76 -1.25
CA ARG A 24 5.05 -24.87 -1.80
C ARG A 24 5.89 -25.71 -2.76
N SER A 25 5.59 -27.00 -2.81
CA SER A 25 6.15 -27.88 -3.84
C SER A 25 5.54 -27.61 -5.22
N ARG A 26 6.27 -28.00 -6.29
CA ARG A 26 5.75 -27.90 -7.67
C ARG A 26 4.43 -28.65 -7.86
N ALA A 27 4.28 -29.81 -7.21
CA ALA A 27 3.05 -30.59 -7.28
C ALA A 27 1.84 -29.88 -6.64
N GLU A 28 2.06 -29.23 -5.50
CA GLU A 28 1.00 -28.41 -4.86
C GLU A 28 0.62 -27.21 -5.74
N ILE A 29 1.60 -26.53 -6.33
CA ILE A 29 1.34 -25.40 -7.24
C ILE A 29 0.55 -25.86 -8.46
N ALA A 30 0.90 -27.00 -9.06
CA ALA A 30 0.20 -27.57 -10.19
C ALA A 30 -1.30 -27.79 -9.86
N ARG A 31 -1.56 -28.39 -8.72
CA ARG A 31 -2.92 -28.64 -8.22
C ARG A 31 -3.68 -27.34 -7.88
N LEU A 32 -3.04 -26.39 -7.19
CA LEU A 32 -3.67 -25.14 -6.77
C LEU A 32 -4.04 -24.24 -7.93
N LEU A 33 -3.25 -24.25 -8.99
CA LEU A 33 -3.41 -23.37 -10.14
C LEU A 33 -4.12 -24.04 -11.33
N ASP A 34 -4.37 -25.35 -11.24
CA ASP A 34 -4.92 -26.19 -12.32
C ASP A 34 -4.08 -26.04 -13.62
N ILE A 35 -2.79 -26.30 -13.49
CA ILE A 35 -1.84 -26.31 -14.61
C ILE A 35 -1.00 -27.58 -14.57
N THR A 36 -0.51 -28.02 -15.74
CA THR A 36 0.23 -29.27 -15.83
C THR A 36 1.57 -29.22 -15.08
N PRO A 37 2.03 -30.34 -14.47
CA PRO A 37 3.33 -30.41 -13.81
C PRO A 37 4.49 -29.99 -14.68
N SER A 38 4.48 -30.32 -15.97
CA SER A 38 5.50 -29.91 -16.93
C SER A 38 5.55 -28.41 -17.12
N THR A 39 4.39 -27.74 -17.20
CA THR A 39 4.29 -26.27 -17.27
C THR A 39 4.84 -25.63 -15.99
N VAL A 40 4.49 -26.17 -14.81
CA VAL A 40 5.03 -25.65 -13.54
C VAL A 40 6.55 -25.79 -13.51
N THR A 41 7.09 -26.96 -13.87
CA THR A 41 8.55 -27.20 -13.87
C THR A 41 9.26 -26.21 -14.77
N ARG A 42 8.79 -26.02 -16.00
CA ARG A 42 9.39 -25.08 -16.95
C ARG A 42 9.31 -23.63 -16.44
N LEU A 43 8.15 -23.19 -15.96
CA LEU A 43 7.99 -21.82 -15.48
C LEU A 43 8.79 -21.52 -14.20
N THR A 44 8.81 -22.46 -13.26
CA THR A 44 9.59 -22.30 -12.03
C THR A 44 11.09 -22.37 -12.29
N GLY A 45 11.54 -23.18 -13.27
CA GLY A 45 12.93 -23.16 -13.74
C GLY A 45 13.35 -21.78 -14.21
N ALA A 46 12.56 -21.16 -15.12
CA ALA A 46 12.84 -19.80 -15.60
C ALA A 46 12.81 -18.76 -14.46
N LEU A 47 11.86 -18.85 -13.52
CA LEU A 47 11.79 -17.93 -12.37
C LEU A 47 13.00 -18.09 -11.42
N ILE A 48 13.58 -19.30 -11.31
CA ILE A 48 14.82 -19.54 -10.54
C ILE A 48 16.01 -18.95 -11.28
N GLU A 49 16.12 -19.15 -12.59
CA GLU A 49 17.18 -18.57 -13.43
C GLU A 49 17.15 -17.03 -13.39
N ASP A 50 15.96 -16.44 -13.38
CA ASP A 50 15.77 -14.99 -13.22
C ASP A 50 16.03 -14.51 -11.77
N GLY A 51 16.27 -15.44 -10.83
CA GLY A 51 16.52 -15.14 -9.42
C GLY A 51 15.28 -14.64 -8.65
N LEU A 52 14.07 -14.93 -9.13
CA LEU A 52 12.80 -14.57 -8.46
C LEU A 52 12.33 -15.65 -7.49
N LEU A 53 12.74 -16.89 -7.70
CA LEU A 53 12.47 -18.01 -6.83
C LEU A 53 13.76 -18.70 -6.39
N GLY A 54 13.72 -19.27 -5.19
CA GLY A 54 14.70 -20.21 -4.66
C GLY A 54 14.07 -21.57 -4.38
N GLU A 55 14.90 -22.53 -3.99
CA GLU A 55 14.48 -23.85 -3.53
C GLU A 55 14.99 -24.08 -2.11
N ALA A 56 14.14 -24.53 -1.22
CA ALA A 56 14.47 -24.93 0.14
C ALA A 56 14.08 -26.40 0.39
N ALA A 57 14.75 -27.05 1.32
CA ALA A 57 14.32 -28.35 1.81
C ALA A 57 12.97 -28.25 2.53
N ASP A 58 12.14 -29.28 2.41
CA ASP A 58 10.86 -29.34 3.15
C ASP A 58 11.14 -29.81 4.59
N PRO A 59 11.00 -28.94 5.59
CA PRO A 59 11.28 -29.31 6.99
C PRO A 59 10.34 -30.40 7.53
N ALA A 60 9.14 -30.56 6.95
CA ALA A 60 8.20 -31.60 7.34
C ALA A 60 8.61 -33.01 6.89
N ARG A 61 9.61 -33.11 6.04
CA ARG A 61 10.14 -34.38 5.50
C ARG A 61 11.57 -34.68 5.92
N GLU A 62 12.09 -33.94 6.86
CA GLU A 62 13.43 -34.20 7.41
C GLU A 62 13.47 -35.57 8.06
N GLY A 63 14.43 -36.44 7.64
CA GLY A 63 14.56 -37.82 8.13
C GLY A 63 13.67 -38.87 7.45
N GLN A 64 12.81 -38.53 6.48
CA GLN A 64 12.03 -39.51 5.73
C GLN A 64 12.86 -40.14 4.60
N LYS A 65 12.69 -41.48 4.38
CA LYS A 65 13.31 -42.17 3.23
C LYS A 65 12.69 -41.66 1.91
N GLY A 66 13.50 -41.19 0.99
CA GLY A 66 13.15 -40.73 -0.36
C GLY A 66 13.87 -39.43 -0.70
N PHE A 67 13.76 -38.99 -1.96
CA PHE A 67 14.29 -37.71 -2.39
C PHE A 67 13.47 -36.61 -1.70
N PRO A 68 14.06 -35.69 -0.89
CA PRO A 68 13.32 -34.64 -0.21
C PRO A 68 12.64 -33.75 -1.26
N ALA A 69 11.32 -33.56 -1.10
CA ALA A 69 10.59 -32.63 -1.94
C ALA A 69 11.13 -31.22 -1.67
N LYS A 70 11.57 -30.54 -2.72
CA LYS A 70 12.00 -29.15 -2.62
C LYS A 70 10.78 -28.24 -2.64
N LEU A 71 10.73 -27.30 -1.69
CA LEU A 71 9.77 -26.23 -1.67
C LEU A 71 10.31 -25.02 -2.44
N LEU A 72 9.48 -24.46 -3.28
CA LEU A 72 9.76 -23.18 -3.93
C LEU A 72 9.50 -22.04 -2.94
N THR A 73 10.43 -21.11 -2.90
CA THR A 73 10.37 -19.89 -2.07
C THR A 73 10.55 -18.66 -2.93
N ILE A 74 9.95 -17.54 -2.54
CA ILE A 74 10.27 -16.25 -3.15
C ILE A 74 11.71 -15.89 -2.74
N GLU A 75 12.52 -15.46 -3.72
CA GLU A 75 13.85 -14.92 -3.46
C GLU A 75 13.77 -13.43 -3.15
N PRO A 76 13.99 -13.01 -1.90
CA PRO A 76 13.78 -11.61 -1.51
C PRO A 76 14.60 -10.63 -2.35
N GLY A 77 15.88 -10.93 -2.58
CA GLY A 77 16.79 -10.07 -3.33
C GLY A 77 16.63 -10.16 -4.86
N GLY A 78 15.66 -10.92 -5.36
CA GLY A 78 15.42 -11.09 -6.81
C GLY A 78 14.97 -9.80 -7.48
N VAL A 79 14.18 -9.01 -6.78
CA VAL A 79 13.66 -7.71 -7.25
C VAL A 79 13.81 -6.66 -6.16
N ILE A 80 14.20 -5.47 -6.56
CA ILE A 80 14.25 -4.27 -5.75
C ILE A 80 13.26 -3.26 -6.33
N THR A 81 12.53 -2.57 -5.48
CA THR A 81 11.59 -1.52 -5.84
C THR A 81 11.89 -0.26 -5.07
N ALA A 82 11.70 0.89 -5.70
CA ALA A 82 11.70 2.17 -5.02
C ALA A 82 10.28 2.58 -4.66
N GLY A 83 10.12 3.26 -3.54
CA GLY A 83 8.87 3.85 -3.11
C GLY A 83 9.07 5.31 -2.71
N VAL A 84 8.18 6.16 -3.17
CA VAL A 84 8.15 7.59 -2.88
C VAL A 84 6.76 7.97 -2.41
N TYR A 85 6.69 8.56 -1.24
CA TYR A 85 5.48 9.20 -0.72
C TYR A 85 5.72 10.69 -0.54
N ILE A 86 4.76 11.48 -0.99
CA ILE A 86 4.81 12.94 -0.94
C ILE A 86 3.55 13.45 -0.26
N ASP A 87 3.73 14.19 0.81
CA ASP A 87 2.68 14.98 1.45
C ASP A 87 3.16 16.45 1.65
N PRO A 88 2.29 17.35 2.14
CA PRO A 88 2.67 18.74 2.34
C PRO A 88 3.81 18.98 3.34
N ASP A 89 4.10 18.00 4.20
CA ASP A 89 5.04 18.12 5.31
C ASP A 89 6.41 17.55 4.97
N ARG A 90 6.44 16.49 4.15
CA ARG A 90 7.65 15.69 3.94
C ARG A 90 7.60 14.88 2.64
N ILE A 91 8.77 14.51 2.20
CA ILE A 91 8.99 13.52 1.14
C ILE A 91 9.63 12.31 1.82
N MET A 92 9.05 11.14 1.65
CA MET A 92 9.59 9.89 2.20
C MET A 92 9.93 8.96 1.04
N THR A 93 11.14 8.42 1.06
CA THR A 93 11.63 7.50 0.03
C THR A 93 12.13 6.22 0.67
N CYS A 94 12.08 5.12 -0.06
CA CYS A 94 12.68 3.86 0.37
C CYS A 94 13.07 2.98 -0.82
N LEU A 95 13.98 2.04 -0.55
CA LEU A 95 14.18 0.85 -1.35
C LEU A 95 13.67 -0.37 -0.57
N SER A 96 12.98 -1.25 -1.25
CA SER A 96 12.40 -2.48 -0.68
C SER A 96 12.70 -3.68 -1.55
N ASP A 97 12.90 -4.85 -0.95
CA ASP A 97 13.03 -6.11 -1.66
C ASP A 97 11.65 -6.75 -1.97
N LEU A 98 11.67 -7.86 -2.71
CA LEU A 98 10.46 -8.59 -3.11
C LEU A 98 9.65 -9.14 -1.92
N ALA A 99 10.28 -9.35 -0.77
CA ALA A 99 9.62 -9.75 0.48
C ALA A 99 9.12 -8.56 1.31
N GLY A 100 9.35 -7.32 0.85
CA GLY A 100 8.94 -6.09 1.54
C GLY A 100 9.83 -5.68 2.70
N ARG A 101 11.08 -6.20 2.76
CA ARG A 101 12.06 -5.68 3.72
C ARG A 101 12.58 -4.35 3.22
N VAL A 102 12.65 -3.39 4.13
CA VAL A 102 13.26 -2.08 3.86
C VAL A 102 14.77 -2.25 3.80
N LEU A 103 15.36 -1.88 2.69
CA LEU A 103 16.80 -1.91 2.45
C LEU A 103 17.46 -0.57 2.76
N SER A 104 16.73 0.51 2.49
CA SER A 104 17.11 1.88 2.77
C SER A 104 15.87 2.75 2.84
N GLU A 105 15.85 3.79 3.67
CA GLU A 105 14.78 4.77 3.71
C GLU A 105 15.29 6.14 4.12
N GLU A 106 14.66 7.20 3.61
CA GLU A 106 14.95 8.59 3.95
C GLU A 106 13.65 9.37 4.12
N THR A 107 13.69 10.36 5.02
CA THR A 107 12.64 11.36 5.16
C THR A 107 13.27 12.74 4.94
N LEU A 108 12.75 13.47 3.98
CA LEU A 108 13.30 14.70 3.47
C LEU A 108 12.32 15.85 3.71
N PRO A 109 12.80 17.05 4.03
CA PRO A 109 11.97 18.22 4.12
C PRO A 109 11.44 18.61 2.73
N VAL A 110 10.29 19.28 2.71
CA VAL A 110 9.75 19.87 1.49
C VAL A 110 10.43 21.22 1.24
N PRO A 111 11.24 21.36 0.17
CA PRO A 111 12.00 22.60 -0.08
C PRO A 111 11.10 23.73 -0.55
N ASP A 112 10.26 23.45 -1.51
CA ASP A 112 9.08 24.20 -1.91
C ASP A 112 8.01 23.20 -2.38
N ARG A 113 6.78 23.65 -2.54
CA ARG A 113 5.67 22.77 -2.94
C ARG A 113 5.48 22.71 -4.47
N SER A 114 6.46 23.17 -5.25
CA SER A 114 6.42 23.03 -6.70
C SER A 114 6.60 21.57 -7.11
N PHE A 115 5.93 21.18 -8.17
CA PHE A 115 6.03 19.82 -8.72
C PHE A 115 7.48 19.43 -9.04
N VAL A 116 8.19 20.33 -9.71
CA VAL A 116 9.58 20.09 -10.16
C VAL A 116 10.50 19.89 -8.96
N ALA A 117 10.47 20.80 -7.96
CA ALA A 117 11.34 20.70 -6.80
C ALA A 117 11.11 19.41 -6.01
N MET A 118 9.84 19.05 -5.76
CA MET A 118 9.52 17.84 -5.01
C MET A 118 9.92 16.57 -5.76
N MET A 119 9.71 16.52 -7.08
CA MET A 119 10.12 15.36 -7.89
C MET A 119 11.65 15.25 -8.00
N THR A 120 12.36 16.36 -8.11
CA THR A 120 13.83 16.38 -8.13
C THR A 120 14.39 15.83 -6.82
N VAL A 121 13.96 16.35 -5.68
CA VAL A 121 14.42 15.87 -4.35
C VAL A 121 14.13 14.39 -4.17
N ALA A 122 12.93 13.93 -4.57
CA ALA A 122 12.58 12.51 -4.48
C ALA A 122 13.43 11.63 -5.40
N GLY A 123 13.68 12.07 -6.63
CA GLY A 123 14.50 11.34 -7.61
C GLY A 123 15.96 11.25 -7.20
N ASP A 124 16.54 12.34 -6.70
CA ASP A 124 17.92 12.38 -6.19
C ASP A 124 18.10 11.45 -4.99
N SER A 125 17.16 11.45 -4.05
CA SER A 125 17.17 10.54 -2.90
C SER A 125 17.12 9.07 -3.34
N VAL A 126 16.21 8.70 -4.23
CA VAL A 126 16.13 7.33 -4.76
C VAL A 126 17.43 6.93 -5.47
N SER A 127 17.99 7.81 -6.30
CA SER A 127 19.25 7.56 -7.02
C SER A 127 20.41 7.35 -6.06
N HIS A 128 20.54 8.21 -5.05
CA HIS A 128 21.55 8.08 -4.01
C HIS A 128 21.43 6.76 -3.24
N GLN A 129 20.22 6.36 -2.84
CA GLN A 129 19.99 5.10 -2.14
C GLN A 129 20.38 3.88 -3.01
N VAL A 130 20.05 3.91 -4.32
CA VAL A 130 20.42 2.84 -5.26
C VAL A 130 21.94 2.74 -5.40
N GLU A 131 22.63 3.85 -5.53
CA GLU A 131 24.09 3.90 -5.65
C GLU A 131 24.77 3.43 -4.36
N ALA A 132 24.31 3.90 -3.20
CA ALA A 132 24.88 3.54 -1.90
C ALA A 132 24.78 2.03 -1.60
N LEU A 133 23.72 1.37 -2.04
CA LEU A 133 23.54 -0.06 -1.84
C LEU A 133 24.20 -0.92 -2.93
N GLY A 134 24.73 -0.32 -4.00
CA GLY A 134 25.45 -1.04 -5.06
C GLY A 134 24.60 -2.01 -5.85
N TYR A 135 23.27 -1.88 -5.84
CA TYR A 135 22.41 -2.78 -6.58
C TYR A 135 22.53 -2.60 -8.10
N ALA A 136 22.62 -3.74 -8.80
CA ALA A 136 22.56 -3.72 -10.26
C ALA A 136 21.20 -3.18 -10.73
N ARG A 137 21.19 -2.16 -11.60
CA ARG A 137 19.96 -1.55 -12.16
C ARG A 137 18.99 -2.57 -12.76
N ARG A 138 19.48 -3.70 -13.26
CA ARG A 138 18.65 -4.80 -13.79
C ARG A 138 17.70 -5.42 -12.73
N ARG A 139 17.99 -5.27 -11.43
CA ARG A 139 17.13 -5.76 -10.34
C ARG A 139 16.03 -4.76 -9.96
N LEU A 140 16.08 -3.53 -10.45
CA LEU A 140 15.08 -2.50 -10.18
C LEU A 140 13.85 -2.73 -11.07
N ALA A 141 12.74 -3.13 -10.47
CA ALA A 141 11.48 -3.34 -11.19
C ALA A 141 10.74 -2.03 -11.49
N GLY A 142 11.05 -0.96 -10.77
CA GLY A 142 10.46 0.36 -10.95
C GLY A 142 10.34 1.13 -9.65
N CYS A 143 9.82 2.35 -9.79
CA CYS A 143 9.50 3.25 -8.69
C CYS A 143 7.98 3.41 -8.57
N GLY A 144 7.44 3.21 -7.38
CA GLY A 144 6.09 3.64 -7.06
C GLY A 144 6.12 5.04 -6.49
N VAL A 145 5.26 5.92 -6.98
CA VAL A 145 5.07 7.27 -6.45
C VAL A 145 3.66 7.39 -5.92
N SER A 146 3.52 7.84 -4.68
CA SER A 146 2.25 7.99 -4.01
C SER A 146 2.10 9.39 -3.42
N TYR A 147 1.00 10.03 -3.69
CA TYR A 147 0.61 11.30 -3.09
C TYR A 147 -0.92 11.40 -3.00
N PRO A 148 -1.47 12.23 -2.11
CA PRO A 148 -2.90 12.48 -2.05
C PRO A 148 -3.42 13.01 -3.39
N GLY A 149 -4.50 12.44 -3.90
CA GLY A 149 -5.10 12.86 -5.16
C GLY A 149 -6.06 11.81 -5.73
N GLN A 150 -6.87 12.24 -6.67
CA GLN A 150 -7.83 11.38 -7.38
C GLN A 150 -7.46 11.33 -8.87
N TYR A 151 -7.75 10.21 -9.51
CA TYR A 151 -7.63 10.12 -10.97
C TYR A 151 -8.75 10.91 -11.65
N SER A 152 -8.43 11.50 -12.80
CA SER A 152 -9.43 12.07 -13.70
C SER A 152 -10.18 10.95 -14.45
N GLU A 153 -11.05 11.31 -15.38
CA GLU A 153 -11.64 10.33 -16.31
C GLU A 153 -10.58 9.64 -17.19
N ASP A 154 -9.46 10.32 -17.43
CA ASP A 154 -8.27 9.72 -18.03
C ASP A 154 -7.46 9.01 -16.91
N PRO A 155 -7.39 7.66 -16.90
CA PRO A 155 -6.70 6.90 -15.87
C PRO A 155 -5.18 7.08 -15.88
N THR A 156 -4.63 7.75 -16.89
CA THR A 156 -3.20 8.10 -16.94
C THR A 156 -2.89 9.42 -16.23
N ARG A 157 -3.92 10.17 -15.83
CA ARG A 157 -3.78 11.50 -15.25
C ARG A 157 -4.31 11.57 -13.83
N VAL A 158 -3.50 12.14 -12.96
CA VAL A 158 -3.87 12.45 -11.56
C VAL A 158 -4.33 13.90 -11.47
N MET A 159 -5.49 14.10 -10.84
CA MET A 159 -6.02 15.44 -10.61
C MET A 159 -5.33 16.12 -9.44
N ARG A 160 -5.36 17.44 -9.45
CA ARG A 160 -4.86 18.28 -8.37
C ARG A 160 -5.59 18.01 -7.07
N ILE A 161 -4.87 18.11 -5.98
CA ILE A 161 -5.42 18.18 -4.63
C ILE A 161 -5.24 19.59 -4.07
N ARG A 162 -6.02 19.91 -3.03
CA ARG A 162 -6.00 21.23 -2.40
C ARG A 162 -4.61 21.66 -1.93
N GLN A 163 -3.82 20.72 -1.40
CA GLN A 163 -2.49 20.94 -0.85
C GLN A 163 -1.43 21.21 -1.94
N PHE A 164 -1.67 20.73 -3.17
CA PHE A 164 -0.79 20.89 -4.34
C PHE A 164 -1.55 21.55 -5.51
N LYS A 165 -2.27 22.62 -5.18
CA LYS A 165 -3.16 23.33 -6.14
C LYS A 165 -2.43 23.85 -7.39
N ASP A 166 -1.15 24.13 -7.27
CA ASP A 166 -0.31 24.67 -8.35
C ASP A 166 0.38 23.57 -9.18
N TRP A 167 0.20 22.30 -8.80
CA TRP A 167 0.70 21.18 -9.60
C TRP A 167 -0.07 21.08 -10.92
N PRO A 168 0.60 20.74 -12.02
CA PRO A 168 -0.07 20.45 -13.28
C PRO A 168 -0.90 19.16 -13.17
N SER A 169 -1.80 18.93 -14.12
CA SER A 169 -2.36 17.58 -14.30
C SER A 169 -1.25 16.66 -14.78
N VAL A 170 -0.87 15.69 -13.95
CA VAL A 170 0.31 14.84 -14.14
C VAL A 170 -0.06 13.59 -14.94
N ASN A 171 0.60 13.41 -16.09
CA ASN A 171 0.64 12.10 -16.76
C ASN A 171 1.77 11.28 -16.13
N VAL A 172 1.42 10.18 -15.45
CA VAL A 172 2.36 9.42 -14.62
C VAL A 172 3.58 8.92 -15.39
N ALA A 173 3.37 8.29 -16.53
CA ALA A 173 4.49 7.72 -17.30
C ALA A 173 5.39 8.81 -17.90
N ARG A 174 4.78 9.85 -18.49
CA ARG A 174 5.52 10.92 -19.18
C ARG A 174 6.22 11.86 -18.21
N ASP A 175 5.51 12.28 -17.17
CA ASP A 175 5.95 13.42 -16.35
C ASP A 175 6.76 12.99 -15.12
N LEU A 176 6.63 11.74 -14.65
CA LEU A 176 7.37 11.23 -13.49
C LEU A 176 8.60 10.41 -13.87
N SER A 177 8.55 9.59 -14.92
CA SER A 177 9.67 8.70 -15.28
C SER A 177 11.03 9.41 -15.47
N PRO A 178 11.09 10.65 -16.00
CA PRO A 178 12.37 11.36 -16.15
C PRO A 178 13.14 11.57 -14.84
N TYR A 179 12.44 11.70 -13.70
CA TYR A 179 13.09 11.96 -12.41
C TYR A 179 13.70 10.70 -11.79
N PHE A 180 13.24 9.51 -12.16
CA PHE A 180 13.65 8.26 -11.50
C PHE A 180 14.50 7.35 -12.38
N GLY A 181 14.60 7.60 -13.68
CA GLY A 181 15.38 6.77 -14.61
C GLY A 181 14.92 5.31 -14.71
N MET A 182 13.69 5.01 -14.29
CA MET A 182 13.08 3.69 -14.31
C MET A 182 11.57 3.80 -14.52
N PRO A 183 10.84 2.70 -14.81
CA PRO A 183 9.39 2.71 -14.90
C PRO A 183 8.74 3.23 -13.63
N VAL A 184 7.78 4.15 -13.76
CA VAL A 184 7.07 4.75 -12.62
C VAL A 184 5.61 4.32 -12.63
N TYR A 185 5.13 3.99 -11.43
CA TYR A 185 3.74 3.63 -11.16
C TYR A 185 3.19 4.59 -10.12
N HIS A 186 1.93 4.98 -10.27
CA HIS A 186 1.27 5.86 -9.31
C HIS A 186 0.00 5.24 -8.77
N MET A 187 -0.26 5.50 -7.51
CA MET A 187 -1.54 5.23 -6.86
C MET A 187 -1.77 6.29 -5.76
N ASN A 188 -3.04 6.59 -5.49
CA ASN A 188 -3.40 7.42 -4.35
C ASN A 188 -2.86 6.81 -3.05
N ASP A 189 -2.52 7.65 -2.09
CA ASP A 189 -1.88 7.30 -0.82
C ASP A 189 -2.59 6.19 -0.04
N ALA A 190 -3.90 6.30 0.13
CA ALA A 190 -4.69 5.28 0.84
C ALA A 190 -4.68 3.92 0.15
N LYS A 191 -4.75 3.91 -1.18
CA LYS A 191 -4.74 2.69 -1.97
C LYS A 191 -3.35 2.07 -2.03
N ALA A 192 -2.31 2.89 -2.10
CA ALA A 192 -0.93 2.43 -2.00
C ALA A 192 -0.63 1.82 -0.62
N ALA A 193 -1.03 2.49 0.47
CA ALA A 193 -0.91 1.96 1.82
C ALA A 193 -1.63 0.61 1.98
N CYS A 194 -2.81 0.46 1.37
CA CYS A 194 -3.54 -0.81 1.34
C CYS A 194 -2.74 -1.93 0.65
N LEU A 195 -2.00 -1.63 -0.41
CA LEU A 195 -1.11 -2.60 -1.05
C LEU A 195 0.03 -3.04 -0.12
N ALA A 196 0.58 -2.15 0.69
CA ALA A 196 1.58 -2.54 1.69
C ALA A 196 1.01 -3.58 2.66
N GLU A 197 -0.23 -3.39 3.11
CA GLU A 197 -0.90 -4.34 4.01
C GLU A 197 -1.22 -5.68 3.34
N LEU A 198 -1.60 -5.65 2.06
CA LEU A 198 -1.83 -6.85 1.25
C LEU A 198 -0.55 -7.65 1.00
N TYR A 199 0.55 -6.95 0.69
CA TYR A 199 1.80 -7.60 0.26
C TYR A 199 2.75 -7.90 1.41
N HIS A 200 2.83 -7.05 2.43
CA HIS A 200 3.88 -7.07 3.44
C HIS A 200 3.39 -6.75 4.87
N GLY A 201 2.07 -6.63 5.07
CA GLY A 201 1.50 -6.16 6.33
C GLY A 201 0.52 -7.12 6.97
N ALA A 202 -0.48 -6.58 7.65
CA ALA A 202 -1.43 -7.31 8.48
C ALA A 202 -2.39 -8.22 7.70
N CYS A 203 -2.50 -8.05 6.36
CA CYS A 203 -3.46 -8.77 5.53
C CYS A 203 -2.85 -9.72 4.50
N ILE A 204 -1.61 -10.19 4.73
CA ILE A 204 -1.04 -11.25 3.90
C ILE A 204 -1.97 -12.48 3.95
N GLY A 205 -2.44 -12.93 2.77
CA GLY A 205 -3.34 -14.08 2.65
C GLY A 205 -4.81 -13.82 2.96
N VAL A 206 -5.19 -12.67 3.51
CA VAL A 206 -6.61 -12.27 3.71
C VAL A 206 -7.24 -11.97 2.36
N ARG A 207 -8.40 -12.56 2.08
CA ARG A 207 -9.04 -12.44 0.77
C ARG A 207 -9.74 -11.11 0.58
N ASN A 208 -10.51 -10.69 1.60
CA ASN A 208 -11.37 -9.53 1.53
C ASN A 208 -11.13 -8.64 2.75
N PHE A 209 -10.67 -7.44 2.53
CA PHE A 209 -10.49 -6.47 3.61
C PHE A 209 -10.66 -5.04 3.11
N CYS A 210 -10.94 -4.12 4.02
CA CYS A 210 -10.99 -2.70 3.74
C CYS A 210 -9.97 -1.96 4.60
N HIS A 211 -9.43 -0.88 4.06
CA HIS A 211 -8.46 -0.03 4.75
C HIS A 211 -9.03 1.39 4.90
N ILE A 212 -9.02 1.90 6.12
CA ILE A 212 -9.31 3.29 6.46
C ILE A 212 -7.96 3.98 6.70
N TRP A 213 -7.65 4.96 5.85
CA TRP A 213 -6.41 5.72 5.90
C TRP A 213 -6.65 7.12 6.44
N LEU A 214 -6.08 7.42 7.62
CA LEU A 214 -6.24 8.68 8.33
C LEU A 214 -4.98 9.53 8.18
N SER A 215 -5.13 10.65 7.48
CA SER A 215 -4.11 11.66 7.25
C SER A 215 -4.74 13.05 7.38
N TYR A 216 -4.32 14.05 6.63
CA TYR A 216 -5.04 15.33 6.50
C TYR A 216 -6.51 15.14 6.15
N GLY A 217 -6.80 14.14 5.33
CA GLY A 217 -8.12 13.66 4.99
C GLY A 217 -8.41 12.26 5.53
N ILE A 218 -9.51 11.69 5.02
CA ILE A 218 -9.89 10.30 5.21
C ILE A 218 -9.85 9.66 3.84
N GLY A 219 -8.91 8.76 3.66
CA GLY A 219 -8.80 7.95 2.47
C GLY A 219 -9.31 6.53 2.70
N GLY A 220 -9.35 5.76 1.64
CA GLY A 220 -9.71 4.37 1.77
C GLY A 220 -9.36 3.50 0.59
N ALA A 221 -9.40 2.20 0.86
CA ALA A 221 -9.22 1.18 -0.14
C ALA A 221 -10.00 -0.07 0.24
N ALA A 222 -10.35 -0.87 -0.77
CA ALA A 222 -10.96 -2.18 -0.59
C ALA A 222 -10.18 -3.22 -1.39
N VAL A 223 -10.04 -4.41 -0.82
CA VAL A 223 -9.48 -5.60 -1.47
C VAL A 223 -10.54 -6.68 -1.51
N VAL A 224 -10.78 -7.23 -2.68
CA VAL A 224 -11.71 -8.31 -2.93
C VAL A 224 -10.95 -9.45 -3.63
N ASP A 225 -11.03 -10.66 -3.11
CA ASP A 225 -10.29 -11.82 -3.60
C ASP A 225 -8.78 -11.58 -3.79
N GLN A 226 -8.17 -10.94 -2.80
CA GLN A 226 -6.74 -10.53 -2.79
C GLN A 226 -6.36 -9.57 -3.93
N ARG A 227 -7.33 -8.82 -4.46
CA ARG A 227 -7.11 -7.82 -5.51
C ARG A 227 -7.68 -6.47 -5.07
N PRO A 228 -6.93 -5.38 -5.24
CA PRO A 228 -7.48 -4.05 -5.02
C PRO A 228 -8.73 -3.83 -5.88
N TYR A 229 -9.81 -3.43 -5.24
CA TYR A 229 -11.03 -3.03 -5.92
C TYR A 229 -10.97 -1.53 -6.20
N LEU A 230 -10.74 -1.17 -7.44
CA LEU A 230 -10.49 0.21 -7.81
C LEU A 230 -11.77 0.96 -8.21
N GLY A 231 -12.79 0.24 -8.68
CA GLY A 231 -14.00 0.85 -9.21
C GLY A 231 -13.75 1.68 -10.47
N ARG A 232 -14.72 2.49 -10.86
CA ARG A 232 -14.56 3.42 -11.98
C ARG A 232 -13.57 4.53 -11.60
N ASN A 233 -12.61 4.81 -12.45
CA ASN A 233 -11.59 5.87 -12.29
C ASN A 233 -10.83 5.79 -10.94
N ASN A 234 -10.60 4.58 -10.44
CA ASN A 234 -10.02 4.34 -9.11
C ASN A 234 -10.82 4.97 -7.96
N GLY A 235 -12.11 5.25 -8.14
CA GLY A 235 -12.96 5.95 -7.20
C GLY A 235 -13.63 5.06 -6.14
N ALA A 236 -13.32 3.77 -6.07
CA ALA A 236 -13.88 2.91 -5.02
C ALA A 236 -13.30 3.28 -3.65
N ALA A 237 -14.08 3.05 -2.59
CA ALA A 237 -13.68 3.21 -1.20
C ALA A 237 -13.23 4.64 -0.82
N GLU A 238 -13.82 5.65 -1.46
CA GLU A 238 -13.59 7.06 -1.10
C GLU A 238 -14.36 7.43 0.17
N TRP A 239 -13.94 6.83 1.32
CA TRP A 239 -14.62 6.95 2.62
C TRP A 239 -14.79 8.39 3.08
N GLY A 240 -13.84 9.25 2.75
CA GLY A 240 -13.89 10.67 3.07
C GLY A 240 -15.10 11.40 2.46
N GLY A 241 -15.65 10.86 1.36
CA GLY A 241 -16.87 11.38 0.73
C GLY A 241 -18.14 11.19 1.56
N LEU A 242 -18.13 10.25 2.51
CA LEU A 242 -19.24 10.01 3.42
C LEU A 242 -19.39 11.10 4.51
N PHE A 243 -18.37 11.92 4.69
CA PHE A 243 -18.34 13.00 5.67
C PHE A 243 -18.37 14.36 4.95
N PRO A 244 -19.46 15.13 5.07
CA PRO A 244 -19.57 16.46 4.46
C PRO A 244 -18.42 17.38 4.90
N LYS A 245 -17.84 18.13 3.95
CA LYS A 245 -16.73 19.06 4.25
C LYS A 245 -17.15 20.25 5.12
N THR A 246 -18.46 20.49 5.25
CA THR A 246 -19.06 21.56 6.06
C THR A 246 -19.30 21.16 7.51
N GLN A 247 -18.95 19.92 7.87
CA GLN A 247 -19.14 19.38 9.23
C GLN A 247 -17.82 18.85 9.78
N PRO A 248 -17.69 18.72 11.11
CA PRO A 248 -16.55 18.08 11.75
C PRO A 248 -16.34 16.66 11.24
N ARG A 249 -15.08 16.29 10.95
CA ARG A 249 -14.69 15.03 10.33
C ARG A 249 -13.65 14.29 11.18
N PRO A 250 -13.56 12.95 11.13
CA PRO A 250 -12.48 12.22 11.80
C PRO A 250 -11.19 12.30 10.97
N SER A 251 -10.65 13.50 10.75
CA SER A 251 -9.48 13.75 9.89
C SER A 251 -8.44 14.62 10.59
N GLY A 252 -7.18 14.50 10.14
CA GLY A 252 -6.09 15.30 10.69
C GLY A 252 -6.28 16.80 10.47
N GLN A 253 -6.86 17.22 9.35
CA GLN A 253 -7.15 18.64 9.12
C GLN A 253 -8.16 19.17 10.16
N ASP A 254 -9.20 18.41 10.47
CA ASP A 254 -10.20 18.79 11.46
C ASP A 254 -9.59 18.86 12.89
N LEU A 255 -8.58 18.02 13.17
CA LEU A 255 -7.82 18.12 14.42
C LEU A 255 -6.97 19.41 14.47
N LEU A 256 -6.28 19.77 13.39
CA LEU A 256 -5.52 21.01 13.31
C LEU A 256 -6.44 22.24 13.45
N ASP A 257 -7.59 22.23 12.77
CA ASP A 257 -8.59 23.30 12.86
C ASP A 257 -9.15 23.41 14.29
N THR A 258 -9.35 22.28 14.98
CA THR A 258 -9.81 22.22 16.38
C THR A 258 -8.77 22.81 17.34
N LEU A 259 -7.49 22.47 17.16
CA LEU A 259 -6.40 23.03 17.95
C LEU A 259 -6.25 24.55 17.70
N GLY A 260 -6.32 24.97 16.44
CA GLY A 260 -6.28 26.39 16.07
C GLY A 260 -7.41 27.20 16.71
N ALA A 261 -8.64 26.67 16.71
CA ALA A 261 -9.78 27.30 17.38
C ALA A 261 -9.62 27.38 18.91
N ALA A 262 -8.83 26.50 19.50
CA ALA A 262 -8.48 26.52 20.94
C ALA A 262 -7.27 27.41 21.26
N GLY A 263 -6.75 28.18 20.28
CA GLY A 263 -5.62 29.09 20.48
C GLY A 263 -4.25 28.43 20.36
N LEU A 264 -4.19 27.22 19.80
CA LEU A 264 -2.97 26.43 19.59
C LEU A 264 -2.81 26.11 18.09
N PRO A 265 -2.58 27.11 17.22
CA PRO A 265 -2.44 26.86 15.79
C PRO A 265 -1.16 26.05 15.51
N LEU A 266 -1.34 24.93 14.81
CA LEU A 266 -0.25 24.10 14.27
C LEU A 266 -0.41 24.04 12.75
N ASP A 267 0.73 24.10 12.04
CA ASP A 267 0.73 24.14 10.57
C ASP A 267 0.70 22.75 9.94
N LYS A 268 1.21 21.75 10.66
CA LYS A 268 1.43 20.41 10.15
C LYS A 268 0.95 19.34 11.13
N LEU A 269 0.57 18.18 10.60
CA LEU A 269 0.25 17.00 11.43
C LEU A 269 1.45 16.50 12.22
N SER A 270 2.65 16.65 11.67
CA SER A 270 3.90 16.29 12.33
C SER A 270 4.22 17.14 13.57
N ASP A 271 3.60 18.30 13.70
CA ASP A 271 3.78 19.21 14.85
C ASP A 271 2.92 18.79 16.06
N ILE A 272 2.03 17.80 15.86
CA ILE A 272 1.20 17.26 16.94
C ILE A 272 2.03 16.29 17.78
N GLU A 273 2.51 16.77 18.91
CA GLU A 273 3.28 15.99 19.89
C GLU A 273 2.35 15.34 20.93
N ASP A 274 2.87 14.37 21.69
CA ASP A 274 2.12 13.63 22.70
C ASP A 274 1.51 14.53 23.79
N ARG A 275 2.19 15.66 24.13
CA ARG A 275 1.65 16.66 25.06
C ARG A 275 0.32 17.27 24.61
N HIS A 276 0.09 17.38 23.30
CA HIS A 276 -1.17 17.92 22.76
C HIS A 276 -2.32 16.93 22.95
N LEU A 277 -2.02 15.62 23.04
CA LEU A 277 -3.03 14.56 23.16
C LEU A 277 -3.74 14.55 24.52
N THR A 278 -3.16 15.20 25.53
CA THR A 278 -3.73 15.31 26.88
C THR A 278 -4.68 16.51 27.03
N LEU A 279 -4.76 17.37 26.02
CA LEU A 279 -5.63 18.55 26.06
C LEU A 279 -7.11 18.14 26.03
N PRO A 280 -7.99 18.77 26.86
CA PRO A 280 -9.41 18.45 26.88
C PRO A 280 -10.09 18.60 25.51
N VAL A 281 -9.68 19.60 24.71
CA VAL A 281 -10.22 19.80 23.36
C VAL A 281 -9.86 18.65 22.41
N VAL A 282 -8.68 18.07 22.54
CA VAL A 282 -8.24 16.89 21.75
C VAL A 282 -8.95 15.64 22.24
N ALA A 283 -9.17 15.50 23.55
CA ALA A 283 -9.96 14.39 24.10
C ALA A 283 -11.40 14.40 23.55
N ALA A 284 -12.07 15.54 23.56
CA ALA A 284 -13.41 15.70 22.99
C ALA A 284 -13.43 15.44 21.47
N TRP A 285 -12.40 15.90 20.74
CA TRP A 285 -12.25 15.61 19.33
C TRP A 285 -12.10 14.11 19.08
N ARG A 286 -11.26 13.41 19.86
CA ARG A 286 -11.03 11.97 19.74
C ARG A 286 -12.30 11.16 19.97
N GLU A 287 -13.10 11.50 20.99
CA GLU A 287 -14.37 10.84 21.28
C GLU A 287 -15.34 10.95 20.11
N ARG A 288 -15.54 12.17 19.60
CA ARG A 288 -16.38 12.42 18.42
C ARG A 288 -15.85 11.67 17.17
N ALA A 289 -14.55 11.76 16.89
CA ALA A 289 -13.94 11.12 15.75
C ALA A 289 -14.03 9.59 15.82
N ALA A 290 -13.87 9.02 17.02
CA ALA A 290 -14.04 7.59 17.25
C ALA A 290 -15.47 7.13 16.94
N ALA A 291 -16.49 7.86 17.38
CA ALA A 291 -17.90 7.56 17.08
C ALA A 291 -18.17 7.61 15.56
N GLN A 292 -17.60 8.59 14.86
CA GLN A 292 -17.71 8.70 13.41
C GLN A 292 -17.01 7.51 12.69
N LEU A 293 -15.86 7.07 13.18
CA LEU A 293 -15.14 5.92 12.63
C LEU A 293 -15.85 4.59 12.94
N GLN A 294 -16.50 4.46 14.10
CA GLN A 294 -17.37 3.32 14.40
C GLN A 294 -18.50 3.21 13.38
N TRP A 295 -19.17 4.31 13.10
CA TRP A 295 -20.21 4.34 12.06
C TRP A 295 -19.65 3.95 10.69
N LEU A 296 -18.47 4.47 10.32
CA LEU A 296 -17.81 4.10 9.07
C LEU A 296 -17.50 2.60 9.02
N CYS A 297 -16.97 2.03 10.10
CA CYS A 297 -16.73 0.59 10.19
C CYS A 297 -18.01 -0.22 10.01
N LEU A 298 -19.13 0.23 10.58
CA LEU A 298 -20.43 -0.41 10.39
C LEU A 298 -20.87 -0.35 8.91
N VAL A 299 -20.75 0.82 8.27
CA VAL A 299 -21.04 0.97 6.83
C VAL A 299 -20.21 0.01 5.98
N ILE A 300 -18.90 -0.04 6.23
CA ILE A 300 -17.99 -0.93 5.51
C ILE A 300 -18.36 -2.41 5.75
N ALA A 301 -18.61 -2.77 6.99
CA ALA A 301 -18.98 -4.13 7.36
C ALA A 301 -20.27 -4.59 6.65
N ARG A 302 -21.27 -3.72 6.51
CA ARG A 302 -22.56 -4.04 5.87
C ARG A 302 -22.53 -3.96 4.34
N THR A 303 -21.58 -3.23 3.75
CA THR A 303 -21.51 -3.07 2.29
C THR A 303 -20.52 -4.02 1.61
N TYR A 304 -19.39 -4.29 2.26
CA TYR A 304 -18.32 -5.14 1.70
C TYR A 304 -18.23 -6.52 2.36
N ALA A 305 -18.81 -6.70 3.56
CA ALA A 305 -18.67 -7.92 4.36
C ALA A 305 -17.21 -8.44 4.41
N PRO A 306 -16.23 -7.61 4.78
CA PRO A 306 -14.82 -7.97 4.72
C PRO A 306 -14.46 -8.88 5.91
N GLU A 307 -13.37 -9.66 5.77
CA GLU A 307 -12.78 -10.44 6.87
C GLU A 307 -12.08 -9.54 7.90
N ALA A 308 -11.59 -8.37 7.43
CA ALA A 308 -10.92 -7.38 8.29
C ALA A 308 -11.17 -5.95 7.81
N ILE A 309 -11.20 -5.02 8.76
CA ILE A 309 -11.08 -3.59 8.53
C ILE A 309 -9.77 -3.14 9.19
N ILE A 310 -8.89 -2.55 8.39
CA ILE A 310 -7.61 -2.02 8.86
C ILE A 310 -7.77 -0.53 9.07
N ILE A 311 -7.23 -0.01 10.15
CA ILE A 311 -7.15 1.42 10.43
C ILE A 311 -5.68 1.80 10.59
N GLY A 312 -5.25 2.79 9.83
CA GLY A 312 -3.90 3.33 9.86
C GLY A 312 -3.81 4.71 9.24
N GLY A 313 -2.61 5.22 9.08
CA GLY A 313 -2.42 6.53 8.48
C GLY A 313 -1.16 7.24 8.93
N THR A 314 -1.15 8.56 8.77
CA THR A 314 -0.06 9.44 9.19
C THR A 314 -0.39 10.25 10.44
N LEU A 315 -1.55 10.02 11.07
CA LEU A 315 -1.86 10.59 12.38
C LEU A 315 -0.92 10.03 13.46
N ASN A 316 -0.79 10.77 14.55
CA ASN A 316 -0.04 10.30 15.71
C ASN A 316 -0.49 8.89 16.11
N PRO A 317 0.46 7.93 16.30
CA PRO A 317 0.14 6.53 16.59
C PRO A 317 -0.76 6.30 17.81
N LEU A 318 -0.67 7.16 18.84
CA LEU A 318 -1.52 7.09 20.03
C LEU A 318 -2.98 7.48 19.74
N ILE A 319 -3.21 8.36 18.79
CA ILE A 319 -4.58 8.67 18.31
C ILE A 319 -5.19 7.45 17.62
N ILE A 320 -4.42 6.80 16.72
CA ILE A 320 -4.88 5.60 16.01
C ILE A 320 -5.20 4.48 17.01
N GLU A 321 -4.34 4.26 18.00
CA GLU A 321 -4.59 3.22 19.02
C GLU A 321 -5.85 3.50 19.84
N GLY A 322 -6.06 4.75 20.28
CA GLY A 322 -7.26 5.13 21.01
C GLY A 322 -8.54 4.94 20.17
N PHE A 323 -8.49 5.15 18.85
CA PHE A 323 -9.61 4.80 17.97
C PHE A 323 -9.86 3.30 17.91
N LEU A 324 -8.80 2.50 17.78
CA LEU A 324 -8.92 1.04 17.72
C LEU A 324 -9.51 0.46 19.01
N GLU A 325 -9.09 0.94 20.19
CA GLU A 325 -9.64 0.55 21.47
C GLU A 325 -11.16 0.83 21.53
N THR A 326 -11.57 2.05 21.17
CA THR A 326 -12.97 2.45 21.20
C THR A 326 -13.82 1.64 20.19
N ILE A 327 -13.32 1.43 18.99
CA ILE A 327 -14.05 0.70 17.94
C ILE A 327 -14.17 -0.79 18.27
N ARG A 328 -13.13 -1.42 18.82
CA ARG A 328 -13.14 -2.83 19.23
C ARG A 328 -14.09 -3.09 20.38
N ALA A 329 -14.25 -2.14 21.28
CA ALA A 329 -15.17 -2.22 22.41
C ALA A 329 -16.65 -2.02 22.01
N ALA A 330 -16.94 -1.62 20.77
CA ALA A 330 -18.29 -1.31 20.31
C ALA A 330 -19.10 -2.60 20.04
N PRO A 331 -20.21 -2.87 20.76
CA PRO A 331 -21.03 -4.05 20.54
C PRO A 331 -21.71 -4.07 19.17
N GLN A 332 -21.96 -2.91 18.58
CA GLN A 332 -22.72 -2.74 17.32
C GLN A 332 -22.09 -3.44 16.10
N LEU A 333 -20.80 -3.73 16.13
CA LEU A 333 -20.14 -4.49 15.06
C LEU A 333 -20.42 -6.00 15.16
N GLY A 334 -20.84 -6.50 16.33
CA GLY A 334 -21.17 -7.90 16.56
C GLY A 334 -22.67 -8.20 16.69
N GLU A 335 -23.51 -7.22 17.02
CA GLU A 335 -24.95 -7.38 17.16
C GLU A 335 -25.62 -7.53 15.78
N ASP A 336 -26.61 -8.41 15.69
CA ASP A 336 -27.37 -8.69 14.45
C ASP A 336 -26.52 -9.17 13.25
N TYR A 337 -25.29 -9.66 13.49
CA TYR A 337 -24.50 -10.26 12.43
C TYR A 337 -24.92 -11.72 12.23
N VAL A 338 -25.43 -12.04 11.06
CA VAL A 338 -25.71 -13.44 10.65
C VAL A 338 -24.40 -14.21 10.42
N THR A 339 -23.28 -13.47 10.24
CA THR A 339 -21.94 -14.00 9.97
C THR A 339 -20.93 -13.43 10.97
N THR A 340 -19.72 -13.98 11.00
CA THR A 340 -18.64 -13.47 11.84
C THR A 340 -18.32 -11.99 11.52
N PRO A 341 -18.28 -11.09 12.52
CA PRO A 341 -17.94 -9.70 12.31
C PRO A 341 -16.49 -9.53 11.82
N PRO A 342 -16.18 -8.47 11.08
CA PRO A 342 -14.82 -8.22 10.62
C PRO A 342 -13.86 -7.97 11.79
N ARG A 343 -12.64 -8.46 11.66
CA ARG A 343 -11.56 -8.13 12.61
C ARG A 343 -11.16 -6.67 12.42
N ILE A 344 -11.06 -5.91 13.51
CA ILE A 344 -10.56 -4.53 13.49
C ILE A 344 -9.07 -4.56 13.80
N LEU A 345 -8.25 -4.26 12.81
CA LEU A 345 -6.80 -4.38 12.86
C LEU A 345 -6.14 -3.01 12.75
N ARG A 346 -4.99 -2.87 13.42
CA ARG A 346 -4.06 -1.79 13.14
C ARG A 346 -3.27 -2.09 11.87
N ALA A 347 -3.00 -1.09 11.06
CA ALA A 347 -2.09 -1.21 9.94
C ALA A 347 -0.67 -1.54 10.45
N ALA A 348 -0.06 -2.59 9.88
CA ALA A 348 1.29 -3.01 10.27
C ALA A 348 2.38 -2.09 9.70
N ARG A 349 2.02 -1.26 8.72
CA ARG A 349 2.92 -0.32 8.01
C ARG A 349 2.53 1.13 8.25
N ASP A 350 1.94 1.42 9.41
CA ASP A 350 1.66 2.79 9.86
C ASP A 350 2.91 3.67 9.79
N ASN A 351 2.70 4.94 9.44
CA ASN A 351 3.76 5.95 9.31
C ASN A 351 4.86 5.63 8.28
N ARG A 352 4.66 4.61 7.44
CA ARG A 352 5.58 4.25 6.35
C ARG A 352 4.86 4.17 4.99
N PRO A 353 4.18 5.23 4.56
CA PRO A 353 3.41 5.22 3.31
C PRO A 353 4.28 5.00 2.05
N GLN A 354 5.59 5.30 2.12
CA GLN A 354 6.55 4.99 1.06
C GLN A 354 6.64 3.48 0.77
N LEU A 355 6.39 2.61 1.76
CA LEU A 355 6.33 1.16 1.53
C LEU A 355 5.12 0.76 0.70
N GLY A 356 4.01 1.47 0.86
CA GLY A 356 2.84 1.32 0.00
C GLY A 356 3.15 1.66 -1.44
N ALA A 357 3.88 2.74 -1.65
CA ALA A 357 4.37 3.10 -2.98
C ALA A 357 5.33 2.04 -3.53
N ALA A 358 6.31 1.56 -2.75
CA ALA A 358 7.23 0.51 -3.16
C ALA A 358 6.53 -0.82 -3.53
N ALA A 359 5.33 -1.08 -3.00
CA ALA A 359 4.54 -2.25 -3.35
C ALA A 359 3.91 -2.16 -4.76
N LEU A 360 3.82 -0.97 -5.37
CA LEU A 360 3.21 -0.79 -6.70
C LEU A 360 3.95 -1.56 -7.82
N PRO A 361 5.27 -1.46 -7.97
CA PRO A 361 5.98 -2.27 -8.96
C PRO A 361 5.84 -3.77 -8.71
N ILE A 362 5.82 -4.20 -7.44
CA ILE A 362 5.60 -5.60 -7.05
C ILE A 362 4.19 -6.04 -7.47
N HIS A 363 3.18 -5.19 -7.24
CA HIS A 363 1.81 -5.46 -7.68
C HIS A 363 1.74 -5.63 -9.20
N GLN A 364 2.39 -4.78 -9.96
CA GLN A 364 2.46 -4.91 -11.42
C GLN A 364 3.18 -6.20 -11.86
N LEU A 365 4.21 -6.60 -11.14
CA LEU A 365 4.96 -7.82 -11.42
C LEU A 365 4.12 -9.09 -11.15
N MET A 366 3.40 -9.13 -10.03
CA MET A 366 2.70 -10.34 -9.55
C MET A 366 1.22 -10.42 -9.98
N ASN A 367 0.58 -9.31 -10.34
CA ASN A 367 -0.83 -9.33 -10.70
C ASN A 367 -1.03 -9.93 -12.11
N PRO A 368 -1.70 -11.09 -12.23
CA PRO A 368 -1.94 -11.73 -13.53
C PRO A 368 -2.74 -10.86 -14.50
N THR A 369 -3.62 -9.99 -13.98
CA THR A 369 -4.52 -9.15 -14.78
C THR A 369 -4.02 -7.72 -14.96
N ALA A 370 -2.87 -7.35 -14.40
CA ALA A 370 -2.31 -5.99 -14.53
C ALA A 370 -2.11 -5.57 -16.01
N TYR A 371 -1.95 -6.51 -16.90
CA TYR A 371 -1.82 -6.25 -18.34
C TYR A 371 -3.16 -6.01 -19.06
N ALA A 372 -4.29 -6.45 -18.50
CA ALA A 372 -5.58 -6.40 -19.21
C ALA A 372 -6.28 -5.04 -19.15
N GLY A 373 -5.91 -4.16 -18.21
CA GLY A 373 -6.59 -2.88 -17.99
C GLY A 373 -5.70 -1.62 -18.05
N GLN A 374 -4.38 -1.79 -18.00
CA GLN A 374 -3.40 -0.69 -18.06
C GLN A 374 -2.34 -0.96 -19.14
N ALA A 375 -2.71 -1.60 -20.22
CA ALA A 375 -1.91 -1.50 -21.42
C ALA A 375 -1.83 -0.02 -21.75
N VAL A 376 -0.66 0.55 -21.46
CA VAL A 376 -0.24 1.82 -22.04
C VAL A 376 -0.55 1.76 -23.53
N LYS A 377 -1.68 2.31 -23.96
CA LYS A 377 -1.86 2.73 -25.35
C LYS A 377 -0.96 3.94 -25.47
N GLY A 378 0.28 3.70 -25.88
CA GLY A 378 1.27 4.74 -26.02
C GLY A 378 2.69 4.13 -26.06
N LEU A 379 2.93 3.21 -26.98
CA LEU A 379 4.18 3.01 -27.68
C LEU A 379 3.92 3.36 -29.14
#